data_42b838df2afa9ed7fcd90fb49b278565
#
_entry.id   42b838df2afa9ed7fcd90fb49b278565
#
_cell.length_a   1.000
_cell.length_b   1.000
_cell.length_c   1.000
_cell.angle_alpha   90.00
_cell.angle_beta   90.00
_cell.angle_gamma   90.00
#
_symmetry.space_group_name_H-M   'P 1'
#
loop_
_entity.id
_entity.type
_entity.pdbx_description
1 polymer ?
#
loop_
_entity_poly.entity_id
_entity_poly.type
_entity_poly.pdbx_seq_one_letter_code
_entity_poly.pdbx_strand_id
1 'polypeptide(L)'
;MALAFASLLAVACKGITTPSNNQSKQFSGSLDPRGAKNHTFDVSKTGEFTAKLTAWAPNSQILAGMAWTLASNDGSCTTGLQQNNFVILNAQGIFGQISSGKYCIIIFDPGTLTGTQNYTITISFP
;
A
#
# COMPACT_ATOMS: atom_id res chain seq x y z
N MET A 1 1.74 -46.83 34.10
CA MET A 1 1.74 -46.18 32.78
C MET A 1 1.35 -44.73 33.00
N ALA A 2 2.33 -43.82 32.94
CA ALA A 2 2.07 -42.38 33.01
C ALA A 2 2.10 -41.83 31.61
N LEU A 3 0.95 -41.35 31.11
CA LEU A 3 0.88 -40.57 29.86
C LEU A 3 1.32 -39.14 30.16
N ALA A 4 2.49 -38.78 29.67
CA ALA A 4 2.95 -37.39 29.67
C ALA A 4 2.21 -36.65 28.54
N PHE A 5 1.27 -35.79 28.88
CA PHE A 5 0.73 -34.80 27.95
C PHE A 5 1.77 -33.70 27.76
N ALA A 6 2.44 -33.72 26.62
CA ALA A 6 3.24 -32.58 26.19
C ALA A 6 2.31 -31.47 25.72
N SER A 7 2.11 -30.48 26.56
CA SER A 7 1.42 -29.25 26.17
C SER A 7 2.32 -28.48 25.21
N LEU A 8 1.97 -28.52 23.91
CA LEU A 8 2.55 -27.58 22.94
C LEU A 8 2.04 -26.18 23.28
N LEU A 9 2.90 -25.40 23.91
CA LEU A 9 2.69 -23.96 24.03
C LEU A 9 2.88 -23.35 22.65
N ALA A 10 1.78 -23.13 21.94
CA ALA A 10 1.79 -22.30 20.74
C ALA A 10 2.11 -20.87 21.18
N VAL A 11 3.36 -20.44 20.94
CA VAL A 11 3.73 -19.03 21.11
C VAL A 11 3.09 -18.26 19.98
N ALA A 12 1.90 -17.70 20.24
CA ALA A 12 1.28 -16.76 19.33
C ALA A 12 2.13 -15.48 19.32
N CYS A 13 2.73 -15.12 18.19
CA CYS A 13 3.30 -13.80 17.99
C CYS A 13 2.19 -12.76 18.09
N LYS A 14 2.07 -12.11 19.25
CA LYS A 14 1.09 -11.05 19.48
C LYS A 14 1.49 -9.81 18.67
N GLY A 15 0.56 -9.28 17.85
CA GLY A 15 0.69 -7.99 17.18
C GLY A 15 0.99 -8.03 15.68
N ILE A 16 1.28 -9.20 15.09
CA ILE A 16 1.48 -9.33 13.65
C ILE A 16 0.35 -10.17 13.05
N THR A 17 -0.37 -9.59 12.08
CA THR A 17 -1.44 -10.31 11.37
C THR A 17 -0.87 -11.06 10.18
N THR A 18 -1.52 -12.17 9.79
CA THR A 18 -1.19 -12.88 8.55
C THR A 18 -1.80 -12.16 7.35
N PRO A 19 -1.16 -12.19 6.15
CA PRO A 19 -1.67 -11.52 4.95
C PRO A 19 -3.09 -11.95 4.55
N SER A 20 -3.49 -13.18 4.85
CA SER A 20 -4.83 -13.68 4.59
C SER A 20 -5.93 -12.98 5.40
N ASN A 21 -5.57 -12.31 6.49
CA ASN A 21 -6.49 -11.53 7.33
C ASN A 21 -6.46 -10.03 7.00
N ASN A 22 -5.70 -9.62 5.98
CA ASN A 22 -5.63 -8.23 5.58
C ASN A 22 -6.97 -7.75 5.03
N GLN A 23 -7.26 -6.49 5.31
CA GLN A 23 -8.33 -5.76 4.66
C GLN A 23 -7.81 -5.11 3.36
N SER A 24 -8.74 -4.78 2.48
CA SER A 24 -8.45 -4.16 1.19
C SER A 24 -9.17 -2.82 1.08
N LYS A 25 -8.53 -1.83 0.48
CA LYS A 25 -9.12 -0.53 0.21
C LYS A 25 -8.69 -0.06 -1.18
N GLN A 26 -9.60 0.63 -1.88
CA GLN A 26 -9.33 1.18 -3.20
C GLN A 26 -9.40 2.70 -3.19
N PHE A 27 -8.49 3.32 -3.94
CA PHE A 27 -8.49 4.74 -4.23
C PHE A 27 -8.50 4.93 -5.74
N SER A 28 -9.40 5.78 -6.23
CA SER A 28 -9.52 6.09 -7.65
C SER A 28 -9.47 7.58 -7.88
N GLY A 29 -9.01 7.97 -9.05
CA GLY A 29 -8.94 9.36 -9.44
C GLY A 29 -8.32 9.54 -10.82
N SER A 30 -7.95 10.78 -11.13
CA SER A 30 -7.27 11.16 -12.36
C SER A 30 -5.92 11.78 -12.03
N LEU A 31 -4.91 11.46 -12.84
CA LEU A 31 -3.57 11.97 -12.71
C LEU A 31 -3.19 12.70 -13.99
N ASP A 32 -2.81 13.96 -13.87
CA ASP A 32 -2.34 14.78 -14.97
C ASP A 32 -0.82 14.67 -15.15
N PRO A 33 -0.28 14.96 -16.32
CA PRO A 33 1.16 15.07 -16.51
C PRO A 33 1.79 16.01 -15.45
N ARG A 34 2.89 15.59 -14.87
CA ARG A 34 3.62 16.29 -13.77
C ARG A 34 2.78 16.44 -12.49
N GLY A 35 1.69 15.68 -12.37
CA GLY A 35 0.82 15.71 -11.21
C GLY A 35 1.14 14.66 -10.17
N ALA A 36 0.49 14.79 -9.01
CA ALA A 36 0.48 13.82 -7.93
C ALA A 36 -0.86 13.84 -7.21
N LYS A 37 -1.28 12.70 -6.69
CA LYS A 37 -2.50 12.55 -5.89
C LYS A 37 -2.19 11.76 -4.63
N ASN A 38 -2.63 12.30 -3.49
CA ASN A 38 -2.40 11.72 -2.16
C ASN A 38 -3.68 11.07 -1.65
N HIS A 39 -3.52 9.91 -1.06
CA HIS A 39 -4.62 9.18 -0.40
C HIS A 39 -4.16 8.74 0.98
N THR A 40 -4.93 9.10 2.01
CA THR A 40 -4.62 8.74 3.39
C THR A 40 -5.37 7.48 3.82
N PHE A 41 -4.75 6.71 4.70
CA PHE A 41 -5.38 5.53 5.31
C PHE A 41 -4.82 5.31 6.70
N ASP A 42 -5.63 4.65 7.54
CA ASP A 42 -5.29 4.32 8.92
C ASP A 42 -5.07 2.82 9.08
N VAL A 43 -4.03 2.46 9.83
CA VAL A 43 -3.68 1.09 10.15
C VAL A 43 -3.71 0.90 11.66
N SER A 44 -4.38 -0.15 12.14
CA SER A 44 -4.54 -0.42 13.58
C SER A 44 -3.70 -1.59 14.07
N LYS A 45 -3.12 -2.38 13.17
CA LYS A 45 -2.37 -3.60 13.49
C LYS A 45 -1.06 -3.65 12.73
N THR A 46 -0.14 -4.50 13.16
CA THR A 46 1.12 -4.76 12.46
C THR A 46 0.98 -5.96 11.53
N GLY A 47 1.50 -5.85 10.32
CA GLY A 47 1.50 -6.92 9.33
C GLY A 47 2.06 -6.48 7.99
N GLU A 48 1.69 -7.18 6.93
CA GLU A 48 2.13 -6.86 5.58
C GLU A 48 1.25 -5.78 4.94
N PHE A 49 1.92 -4.91 4.20
CA PHE A 49 1.32 -3.87 3.37
C PHE A 49 1.72 -4.07 1.93
N THR A 50 0.74 -3.97 1.03
CA THR A 50 0.98 -3.90 -0.41
C THR A 50 0.11 -2.84 -1.06
N ALA A 51 0.62 -2.22 -2.12
CA ALA A 51 -0.14 -1.32 -2.97
C ALA A 51 0.10 -1.70 -4.43
N LYS A 52 -0.99 -1.83 -5.18
CA LYS A 52 -0.99 -2.15 -6.60
C LYS A 52 -1.77 -1.11 -7.39
N LEU A 53 -1.29 -0.80 -8.57
CA LEU A 53 -2.06 -0.07 -9.58
C LEU A 53 -2.97 -1.09 -10.29
N THR A 54 -4.26 -1.09 -9.98
CA THR A 54 -5.21 -2.11 -10.46
C THR A 54 -6.08 -1.64 -11.61
N ALA A 55 -6.11 -0.32 -11.88
CA ALA A 55 -6.68 0.26 -13.10
C ALA A 55 -5.79 1.42 -13.56
N TRP A 56 -5.57 1.52 -14.87
CA TRP A 56 -4.70 2.51 -15.47
C TRP A 56 -5.06 2.71 -16.94
N ALA A 57 -5.65 3.86 -17.24
CA ALA A 57 -6.21 4.13 -18.58
C ALA A 57 -6.12 5.63 -18.90
N PRO A 58 -6.10 6.04 -20.19
CA PRO A 58 -6.31 5.23 -21.37
C PRO A 58 -5.09 4.42 -21.83
N ASN A 59 -3.87 4.79 -21.42
CA ASN A 59 -2.66 4.08 -21.82
C ASN A 59 -2.16 3.18 -20.68
N SER A 60 -2.51 1.90 -20.73
CA SER A 60 -2.13 0.92 -19.70
C SER A 60 -0.65 0.51 -19.73
N GLN A 61 0.11 0.93 -20.74
CA GLN A 61 1.51 0.52 -20.94
C GLN A 61 2.53 1.49 -20.33
N ILE A 62 2.14 2.73 -20.03
CA ILE A 62 3.07 3.71 -19.48
C ILE A 62 3.30 3.46 -17.98
N LEU A 63 4.48 3.83 -17.53
CA LEU A 63 4.86 3.70 -16.13
C LEU A 63 4.17 4.78 -15.28
N ALA A 64 3.80 4.41 -14.06
CA ALA A 64 3.39 5.33 -13.01
C ALA A 64 4.46 5.38 -11.93
N GLY A 65 4.42 6.41 -11.11
CA GLY A 65 5.17 6.49 -9.86
C GLY A 65 4.24 6.31 -8.66
N MET A 66 4.75 5.69 -7.62
CA MET A 66 4.02 5.49 -6.38
C MET A 66 4.94 5.69 -5.18
N ALA A 67 4.43 6.32 -4.12
CA ALA A 67 5.17 6.53 -2.89
C ALA A 67 4.30 6.18 -1.69
N TRP A 68 4.94 5.65 -0.67
CA TRP A 68 4.35 5.36 0.63
C TRP A 68 5.02 6.22 1.67
N THR A 69 4.23 6.96 2.45
CA THR A 69 4.71 7.91 3.45
C THR A 69 3.96 7.78 4.76
N LEU A 70 4.51 8.35 5.82
CA LEU A 70 3.75 8.69 7.01
C LEU A 70 2.78 9.84 6.69
N ALA A 71 1.71 9.94 7.46
CA ALA A 71 0.81 11.07 7.42
C ALA A 71 0.63 11.67 8.82
N SER A 72 0.45 12.98 8.87
CA SER A 72 0.08 13.68 10.11
C SER A 72 -1.43 13.66 10.32
N ASN A 73 -1.88 14.08 11.51
CA ASN A 73 -3.30 14.05 11.87
C ASN A 73 -4.17 14.96 11.00
N ASP A 74 -3.59 15.98 10.37
CA ASP A 74 -4.30 16.87 9.43
C ASP A 74 -4.40 16.28 8.01
N GLY A 75 -3.86 15.09 7.78
CA GLY A 75 -3.87 14.42 6.48
C GLY A 75 -2.69 14.76 5.58
N SER A 76 -1.73 15.57 6.03
CA SER A 76 -0.51 15.85 5.27
C SER A 76 0.37 14.62 5.19
N CYS A 77 0.89 14.34 4.01
CA CYS A 77 1.90 13.30 3.80
C CYS A 77 3.27 13.86 4.20
N THR A 78 4.00 13.13 5.03
CA THR A 78 5.22 13.63 5.66
C THR A 78 6.45 12.81 5.25
N THR A 79 6.93 11.93 6.11
CA THR A 79 8.17 11.19 5.89
C THR A 79 7.98 10.06 4.89
N GLY A 80 8.79 10.04 3.83
CA GLY A 80 8.81 8.96 2.85
C GLY A 80 9.37 7.66 3.43
N LEU A 81 8.68 6.55 3.15
CA LEU A 81 9.07 5.21 3.57
C LEU A 81 9.53 4.36 2.39
N GLN A 82 8.88 4.47 1.25
CA GLN A 82 9.24 3.78 0.01
C GLN A 82 8.75 4.55 -1.20
N GLN A 83 9.50 4.47 -2.30
CA GLN A 83 9.12 5.07 -3.58
C GLN A 83 9.48 4.12 -4.72
N ASN A 84 8.60 4.04 -5.71
CA ASN A 84 8.82 3.26 -6.93
C ASN A 84 8.40 4.10 -8.13
N ASN A 85 9.37 4.43 -8.99
CA ASN A 85 9.15 5.22 -10.21
C ASN A 85 8.79 4.36 -11.43
N PHE A 86 8.67 3.04 -11.27
CA PHE A 86 8.51 2.07 -12.35
C PHE A 86 7.30 1.16 -12.10
N VAL A 87 6.19 1.74 -11.68
CA VAL A 87 4.97 0.97 -11.38
C VAL A 87 4.26 0.64 -12.69
N ILE A 88 3.96 -0.63 -12.87
CA ILE A 88 3.17 -1.14 -14.00
C ILE A 88 1.83 -1.69 -13.51
N LEU A 89 0.82 -1.64 -14.40
CA LEU A 89 -0.52 -2.12 -14.10
C LEU A 89 -0.49 -3.59 -13.65
N ASN A 90 -1.21 -3.88 -12.56
CA ASN A 90 -1.38 -5.20 -11.94
C ASN A 90 -0.13 -5.83 -11.33
N ALA A 91 1.01 -5.14 -11.33
CA ALA A 91 2.19 -5.57 -10.59
C ALA A 91 2.23 -4.90 -9.21
N GLN A 92 2.91 -5.56 -8.28
CA GLN A 92 3.14 -5.00 -6.95
C GLN A 92 4.01 -3.75 -7.03
N GLY A 93 3.44 -2.58 -6.68
CA GLY A 93 4.15 -1.31 -6.73
C GLY A 93 4.93 -1.00 -5.47
N ILE A 94 4.27 -1.12 -4.32
CA ILE A 94 4.80 -0.89 -2.99
C ILE A 94 4.52 -2.12 -2.13
N PHE A 95 5.47 -2.49 -1.29
CA PHE A 95 5.30 -3.59 -0.34
C PHE A 95 6.23 -3.42 0.85
N GLY A 96 5.81 -3.93 2.00
CA GLY A 96 6.61 -3.89 3.20
C GLY A 96 5.83 -4.27 4.44
N GLN A 97 6.48 -4.19 5.58
CA GLN A 97 5.85 -4.33 6.88
C GLN A 97 5.34 -2.97 7.35
N ILE A 98 4.11 -2.93 7.85
CA ILE A 98 3.44 -1.73 8.34
C ILE A 98 2.96 -1.97 9.77
N SER A 99 3.06 -0.96 10.60
CA SER A 99 2.52 -0.97 11.96
C SER A 99 1.37 0.02 12.10
N SER A 100 0.74 0.06 13.28
CA SER A 100 -0.36 1.00 13.51
C SER A 100 0.09 2.43 13.32
N GLY A 101 -0.74 3.24 12.66
CA GLY A 101 -0.45 4.62 12.36
C GLY A 101 -1.27 5.15 11.21
N LYS A 102 -1.00 6.39 10.83
CA LYS A 102 -1.61 7.07 9.70
C LYS A 102 -0.59 7.20 8.57
N TYR A 103 -1.00 6.87 7.36
CA TYR A 103 -0.13 6.79 6.19
C TYR A 103 -0.76 7.44 4.97
N CYS A 104 0.08 7.75 3.98
CA CYS A 104 -0.33 8.09 2.62
C CYS A 104 0.16 7.06 1.63
N ILE A 105 -0.66 6.80 0.62
CA ILE A 105 -0.21 6.28 -0.66
C ILE A 105 -0.37 7.38 -1.70
N ILE A 106 0.69 7.64 -2.45
CA ILE A 106 0.77 8.72 -3.43
C ILE A 106 0.98 8.10 -4.80
N ILE A 107 0.19 8.53 -5.78
CA ILE A 107 0.47 8.24 -7.18
C ILE A 107 0.95 9.53 -7.84
N PHE A 108 2.00 9.43 -8.67
CA PHE A 108 2.57 10.59 -9.34
C PHE A 108 3.09 10.23 -10.73
N ASP A 109 3.26 11.25 -11.55
CA ASP A 109 3.90 11.11 -12.84
C ASP A 109 5.43 11.10 -12.69
N PRO A 110 6.11 9.98 -13.00
CA PRO A 110 7.57 9.93 -12.96
C PRO A 110 8.24 10.55 -14.19
N GLY A 111 7.50 11.27 -15.04
CA GLY A 111 7.96 11.87 -16.26
C GLY A 111 7.50 11.14 -17.54
N THR A 112 6.54 10.26 -17.42
CA THR A 112 6.08 9.38 -18.52
C THR A 112 4.75 9.79 -19.13
N LEU A 113 3.91 10.54 -18.39
CA LEU A 113 2.57 10.89 -18.83
C LEU A 113 2.60 11.97 -19.93
N THR A 114 1.86 11.71 -21.02
CA THR A 114 1.62 12.66 -22.11
C THR A 114 0.20 13.22 -22.08
N GLY A 115 -0.66 12.69 -21.23
CA GLY A 115 -2.04 13.12 -21.03
C GLY A 115 -2.57 12.59 -19.71
N THR A 116 -3.79 12.99 -19.37
CA THR A 116 -4.47 12.56 -18.16
C THR A 116 -4.71 11.05 -18.18
N GLN A 117 -4.38 10.40 -17.07
CA GLN A 117 -4.62 8.98 -16.81
C GLN A 117 -5.62 8.82 -15.68
N ASN A 118 -6.54 7.88 -15.83
CA ASN A 118 -7.42 7.46 -14.74
C ASN A 118 -6.82 6.25 -14.06
N TYR A 119 -6.86 6.22 -12.73
CA TYR A 119 -6.24 5.17 -11.94
C TYR A 119 -7.16 4.61 -10.88
N THR A 120 -6.90 3.38 -10.50
CA THR A 120 -7.32 2.80 -9.22
C THR A 120 -6.09 2.16 -8.57
N ILE A 121 -5.88 2.49 -7.31
CA ILE A 121 -4.88 1.85 -6.46
C ILE A 121 -5.63 0.95 -5.49
N THR A 122 -5.21 -0.30 -5.39
CA THR A 122 -5.72 -1.23 -4.38
C THR A 122 -4.63 -1.49 -3.36
N ILE A 123 -4.91 -1.18 -2.11
CA ILE A 123 -4.01 -1.46 -0.99
C ILE A 123 -4.54 -2.64 -0.17
N SER A 124 -3.62 -3.40 0.39
CA SER A 124 -3.87 -4.48 1.34
C SER A 124 -3.05 -4.20 2.61
N PHE A 125 -3.70 -4.23 3.77
CA PHE A 125 -3.07 -3.90 5.05
C PHE A 125 -3.75 -4.64 6.20
N PRO A 126 -3.05 -4.84 7.34
CA PRO A 126 -3.61 -5.58 8.47
C PRO A 126 -4.79 -4.90 9.15
#